data_a94ee7e7e1cb48c6de93528bc30912d2
#
_entry.id   a94ee7e7e1cb48c6de93528bc30912d2
#
_cell.length_a   1.000
_cell.length_b   1.000
_cell.length_c   1.000
_cell.angle_alpha   90.00
_cell.angle_beta   90.00
_cell.angle_gamma   90.00
#
_symmetry.space_group_name_H-M   'P 1'
#
loop_
_entity.id
_entity.type
_entity.pdbx_description
1 polymer ?
#
loop_
_entity_poly.entity_id
_entity_poly.type
_entity_poly.pdbx_seq_one_letter_code
_entity_poly.pdbx_strand_id
1 'polypeptide(L)'
;MSAVRVTFQVRGTTLPGEVIALCGNNDVLGFWKPQNAVILQPDDNDCNLWKTSVQLAVGIPLKYRYFKGCFLGPKNTRDQCQVIIHKWETHLQPRSIKPLDDEYLIDDGEFGVHNGVETLDSGWLTCQTELRIRLHYSEKQPVSISKKKFKKSRFRVKLTLGGLEEEGEDEEQDAVSPVLLPKMASTFDISLISNTEYKSRHSQPECGYALQPDRWTEFSIHTMEPDNLELLFDFFEEDLSEAVVQGDTLPGHVGTACLLSSAMTENGKSNGVLTLPIMSRKARQTLGKVRVDYIVIKPIQGHNCDLSISFSKYWKPRTPLDVGHRGAGNSTTTAKLAKVRENTVASLKNAASHGAAFVEFDVHLSKDHVPVIYHDLTCCISMKKKVNSDSLELFEIPVKELTYDQLQLLKLAHVNALKFKDHHDSIDEESSISDNQPFPSLQTVK
;
A
#
# COMPACT_ATOMS: atom_id res chain seq x y z
N MET A 1 -25.06 24.39 -26.97
CA MET A 1 -25.05 24.90 -25.58
C MET A 1 -23.95 25.94 -25.53
N SER A 2 -24.20 27.08 -24.89
CA SER A 2 -23.13 28.07 -24.67
C SER A 2 -22.09 27.48 -23.72
N ALA A 3 -20.81 27.75 -23.99
CA ALA A 3 -19.70 27.35 -23.15
C ALA A 3 -19.08 28.60 -22.55
N VAL A 4 -18.67 28.51 -21.29
CA VAL A 4 -18.02 29.59 -20.55
C VAL A 4 -16.65 29.15 -20.05
N ARG A 5 -15.71 30.06 -20.05
CA ARG A 5 -14.38 29.82 -19.48
C ARG A 5 -14.44 29.96 -17.97
N VAL A 6 -14.07 28.90 -17.27
CA VAL A 6 -13.98 28.89 -15.81
C VAL A 6 -12.53 28.61 -15.42
N THR A 7 -11.98 29.44 -14.55
CA THR A 7 -10.64 29.28 -14.02
C THR A 7 -10.73 28.72 -12.60
N PHE A 8 -10.13 27.56 -12.37
CA PHE A 8 -10.00 26.96 -11.06
C PHE A 8 -8.65 27.32 -10.44
N GLN A 9 -8.66 27.61 -9.16
CA GLN A 9 -7.49 27.96 -8.38
C GLN A 9 -7.52 27.24 -7.05
N VAL A 10 -6.38 26.66 -6.65
CA VAL A 10 -6.21 26.00 -5.35
C VAL A 10 -4.76 26.16 -4.85
N ARG A 11 -4.59 26.28 -3.54
CA ARG A 11 -3.27 26.35 -2.90
C ARG A 11 -2.81 24.98 -2.44
N GLY A 12 -1.54 24.67 -2.64
CA GLY A 12 -0.97 23.42 -2.13
C GLY A 12 0.49 23.26 -2.49
N THR A 13 1.27 22.72 -1.58
CA THR A 13 2.67 22.34 -1.81
C THR A 13 2.73 21.01 -2.54
N THR A 14 3.67 20.85 -3.45
CA THR A 14 3.92 19.62 -4.19
C THR A 14 5.38 19.17 -4.03
N LEU A 15 5.61 17.89 -4.30
CA LEU A 15 6.93 17.30 -4.37
C LEU A 15 7.54 17.50 -5.76
N PRO A 16 8.85 17.35 -5.95
CA PRO A 16 9.45 17.32 -7.27
C PRO A 16 8.78 16.30 -8.19
N GLY A 17 8.27 16.75 -9.35
CA GLY A 17 7.55 15.91 -10.29
C GLY A 17 6.07 15.66 -9.96
N GLU A 18 5.60 16.11 -8.82
CA GLU A 18 4.19 16.03 -8.43
C GLU A 18 3.42 17.26 -8.94
N VAL A 19 2.20 17.05 -9.34
CA VAL A 19 1.26 18.09 -9.77
C VAL A 19 -0.04 18.02 -9.01
N ILE A 20 -0.81 19.11 -9.02
CA ILE A 20 -2.21 19.12 -8.62
C ILE A 20 -3.06 18.95 -9.87
N ALA A 21 -4.04 18.06 -9.82
CA ALA A 21 -4.95 17.81 -10.92
C ALA A 21 -6.41 17.83 -10.46
N LEU A 22 -7.29 18.16 -11.41
CA LEU A 22 -8.72 18.32 -11.24
C LEU A 22 -9.46 17.23 -12.03
N CYS A 23 -10.28 16.44 -11.34
CA CYS A 23 -11.07 15.36 -11.93
C CYS A 23 -12.55 15.54 -11.58
N GLY A 24 -13.46 15.28 -12.53
CA GLY A 24 -14.88 15.54 -12.32
C GLY A 24 -15.84 14.72 -13.19
N ASN A 25 -17.12 15.08 -13.12
CA ASN A 25 -18.24 14.29 -13.66
C ASN A 25 -18.55 14.52 -15.15
N ASN A 26 -17.71 15.23 -15.89
CA ASN A 26 -17.89 15.45 -17.31
C ASN A 26 -16.63 15.05 -18.12
N ASP A 27 -16.73 15.13 -19.45
CA ASP A 27 -15.67 14.81 -20.39
C ASP A 27 -14.44 15.72 -20.23
N VAL A 28 -14.65 17.02 -20.02
CA VAL A 28 -13.57 18.00 -19.83
C VAL A 28 -12.72 17.68 -18.60
N LEU A 29 -13.36 17.19 -17.54
CA LEU A 29 -12.70 16.79 -16.29
C LEU A 29 -12.49 15.27 -16.16
N GLY A 30 -12.56 14.53 -17.27
CA GLY A 30 -12.14 13.15 -17.38
C GLY A 30 -13.07 12.08 -16.78
N PHE A 31 -14.35 12.39 -16.52
CA PHE A 31 -15.35 11.45 -16.01
C PHE A 31 -14.86 10.63 -14.80
N TRP A 32 -14.28 11.31 -13.83
CA TRP A 32 -13.72 10.73 -12.60
C TRP A 32 -12.52 9.79 -12.77
N LYS A 33 -11.98 9.68 -13.99
CA LYS A 33 -10.81 8.87 -14.30
C LYS A 33 -9.54 9.72 -14.14
N PRO A 34 -8.66 9.43 -13.17
CA PRO A 34 -7.50 10.27 -12.90
C PRO A 34 -6.56 10.46 -14.09
N GLN A 35 -6.44 9.44 -14.95
CA GLN A 35 -5.61 9.52 -16.16
C GLN A 35 -6.09 10.58 -17.17
N ASN A 36 -7.35 10.97 -17.09
CA ASN A 36 -7.97 11.99 -17.96
C ASN A 36 -8.18 13.33 -17.25
N ALA A 37 -7.63 13.48 -16.05
CA ALA A 37 -7.77 14.69 -15.24
C ALA A 37 -7.09 15.91 -15.89
N VAL A 38 -7.58 17.09 -15.57
CA VAL A 38 -6.95 18.34 -15.99
C VAL A 38 -5.85 18.71 -14.99
N ILE A 39 -4.65 18.85 -15.50
CA ILE A 39 -3.48 19.24 -14.70
C ILE A 39 -3.49 20.75 -14.52
N LEU A 40 -3.31 21.21 -13.28
CA LEU A 40 -3.11 22.61 -12.96
C LEU A 40 -1.66 23.00 -13.17
N GLN A 41 -1.43 24.30 -13.43
CA GLN A 41 -0.11 24.88 -13.54
C GLN A 41 0.15 25.73 -12.31
N PRO A 42 1.39 25.72 -11.77
CA PRO A 42 1.77 26.64 -10.71
C PRO A 42 1.75 28.07 -11.23
N ASP A 43 1.41 29.02 -10.37
CA ASP A 43 1.48 30.44 -10.70
C ASP A 43 2.95 30.92 -10.71
N ASP A 44 3.31 31.76 -11.68
CA ASP A 44 4.70 32.22 -11.86
C ASP A 44 5.23 33.00 -10.63
N ASN A 45 4.36 33.62 -9.85
CA ASN A 45 4.72 34.45 -8.69
C ASN A 45 4.55 33.71 -7.36
N ASP A 46 3.78 32.63 -7.32
CA ASP A 46 3.50 31.84 -6.11
C ASP A 46 3.44 30.35 -6.46
N CYS A 47 4.52 29.64 -6.30
CA CYS A 47 4.63 28.22 -6.63
C CYS A 47 3.68 27.29 -5.84
N ASN A 48 3.04 27.81 -4.79
CA ASN A 48 2.02 27.08 -4.04
C ASN A 48 0.60 27.34 -4.55
N LEU A 49 0.43 28.27 -5.48
CA LEU A 49 -0.86 28.59 -6.08
C LEU A 49 -0.97 27.90 -7.46
N TRP A 50 -1.93 27.02 -7.59
CA TRP A 50 -2.14 26.22 -8.79
C TRP A 50 -3.40 26.63 -9.51
N LYS A 51 -3.35 26.80 -10.84
CA LYS A 51 -4.45 27.28 -11.66
C LYS A 51 -4.64 26.48 -12.95
N THR A 52 -5.88 26.41 -13.40
CA THR A 52 -6.21 25.93 -14.75
C THR A 52 -7.50 26.58 -15.24
N SER A 53 -7.65 26.76 -16.55
CA SER A 53 -8.87 27.27 -17.16
C SER A 53 -9.44 26.24 -18.12
N VAL A 54 -10.74 25.98 -18.01
CA VAL A 54 -11.46 25.02 -18.84
C VAL A 54 -12.75 25.64 -19.42
N GLN A 55 -13.21 25.11 -20.54
CA GLN A 55 -14.50 25.48 -21.14
C GLN A 55 -15.58 24.54 -20.62
N LEU A 56 -16.59 25.10 -19.97
CA LEU A 56 -17.68 24.35 -19.35
C LEU A 56 -19.03 24.75 -19.94
N ALA A 57 -19.95 23.80 -20.04
CA ALA A 57 -21.31 24.07 -20.47
C ALA A 57 -22.07 24.87 -19.41
N VAL A 58 -22.68 25.97 -19.82
CA VAL A 58 -23.46 26.85 -18.96
C VAL A 58 -24.67 26.12 -18.38
N GLY A 59 -24.93 26.31 -17.10
CA GLY A 59 -26.11 25.81 -16.41
C GLY A 59 -26.09 24.31 -16.05
N ILE A 60 -25.08 23.55 -16.48
CA ILE A 60 -24.95 22.12 -16.12
C ILE A 60 -24.17 22.00 -14.83
N PRO A 61 -24.71 21.33 -13.77
CA PRO A 61 -24.01 21.13 -12.53
C PRO A 61 -22.73 20.30 -12.73
N LEU A 62 -21.61 20.84 -12.28
CA LEU A 62 -20.30 20.20 -12.30
C LEU A 62 -19.95 19.75 -10.89
N LYS A 63 -19.47 18.51 -10.76
CA LYS A 63 -18.88 17.96 -9.54
C LYS A 63 -17.43 17.60 -9.79
N TYR A 64 -16.54 17.90 -8.85
CA TYR A 64 -15.11 17.69 -9.03
C TYR A 64 -14.36 17.48 -7.71
N ARG A 65 -13.14 16.96 -7.81
CA ARG A 65 -12.17 16.78 -6.72
C ARG A 65 -10.78 17.10 -7.22
N TYR A 66 -9.95 17.55 -6.31
CA TYR A 66 -8.53 17.66 -6.55
C TYR A 66 -7.80 16.43 -6.06
N PHE A 67 -6.68 16.13 -6.70
CA PHE A 67 -5.69 15.18 -6.21
C PHE A 67 -4.27 15.66 -6.52
N LYS A 68 -3.29 15.15 -5.78
CA LYS A 68 -1.86 15.31 -6.03
C LYS A 68 -1.30 14.01 -6.51
N GLY A 69 -0.43 14.06 -7.51
CA GLY A 69 0.19 12.86 -8.03
C GLY A 69 1.19 13.12 -9.14
N CYS A 70 1.79 12.04 -9.61
CA CYS A 70 2.71 12.04 -10.75
C CYS A 70 2.04 11.41 -11.96
N PHE A 71 2.21 12.04 -13.11
CA PHE A 71 1.77 11.46 -14.38
C PHE A 71 2.96 10.76 -15.03
N LEU A 72 2.83 9.45 -15.20
CA LEU A 72 3.82 8.60 -15.84
C LEU A 72 3.36 8.27 -17.26
N GLY A 73 4.23 8.34 -18.23
CA GLY A 73 3.90 7.95 -19.59
C GLY A 73 5.14 7.50 -20.35
N PRO A 74 4.99 6.55 -21.30
CA PRO A 74 6.06 6.26 -22.24
C PRO A 74 6.39 7.53 -23.02
N LYS A 75 7.66 7.69 -23.38
CA LYS A 75 8.22 8.91 -24.00
C LYS A 75 7.44 9.41 -25.23
N ASN A 76 6.63 8.56 -25.89
CA ASN A 76 6.10 8.83 -27.24
C ASN A 76 4.58 8.69 -27.46
N THR A 77 3.75 8.44 -26.46
CA THR A 77 2.31 8.31 -26.67
C THR A 77 1.50 9.02 -25.59
N ARG A 78 0.64 9.96 -26.01
CA ARG A 78 -0.35 10.64 -25.13
C ARG A 78 -1.42 9.70 -24.58
N ASP A 79 -1.66 8.57 -25.24
CA ASP A 79 -2.81 7.69 -24.97
C ASP A 79 -2.59 6.69 -23.83
N GLN A 80 -1.40 6.63 -23.22
CA GLN A 80 -1.06 5.71 -22.14
C GLN A 80 -0.52 6.39 -20.89
N CYS A 81 -0.94 7.64 -20.66
CA CYS A 81 -0.55 8.34 -19.45
C CYS A 81 -1.12 7.62 -18.23
N GLN A 82 -0.25 7.21 -17.31
CA GLN A 82 -0.63 6.55 -16.07
C GLN A 82 -0.38 7.48 -14.90
N VAL A 83 -1.21 7.38 -13.89
CA VAL A 83 -1.23 8.32 -12.76
C VAL A 83 -0.94 7.58 -11.48
N ILE A 84 0.06 8.06 -10.74
CA ILE A 84 0.26 7.70 -9.34
C ILE A 84 -0.40 8.78 -8.50
N ILE A 85 -1.44 8.44 -7.76
CA ILE A 85 -2.11 9.36 -6.84
C ILE A 85 -1.45 9.26 -5.48
N HIS A 86 -0.83 10.33 -5.01
CA HIS A 86 -0.23 10.38 -3.67
C HIS A 86 -1.24 10.80 -2.61
N LYS A 87 -2.05 11.84 -2.90
CA LYS A 87 -3.10 12.36 -2.03
C LYS A 87 -4.31 12.79 -2.85
N TRP A 88 -5.49 12.59 -2.33
CA TRP A 88 -6.71 13.05 -2.96
C TRP A 88 -7.76 13.49 -1.94
N GLU A 89 -8.67 14.36 -2.38
CA GLU A 89 -9.77 14.85 -1.54
C GLU A 89 -10.83 13.77 -1.36
N THR A 90 -11.08 13.38 -0.11
CA THR A 90 -12.00 12.30 0.24
C THR A 90 -13.27 12.78 0.94
N HIS A 91 -13.61 14.07 0.83
CA HIS A 91 -14.88 14.60 1.33
C HIS A 91 -16.05 13.75 0.82
N LEU A 92 -17.04 13.50 1.67
CA LEU A 92 -18.20 12.67 1.31
C LEU A 92 -18.91 13.18 0.05
N GLN A 93 -19.13 14.49 -0.03
CA GLN A 93 -19.64 15.14 -1.24
C GLN A 93 -18.47 15.82 -1.95
N PRO A 94 -18.31 15.60 -3.27
CA PRO A 94 -17.33 16.33 -4.06
C PRO A 94 -17.67 17.83 -4.06
N ARG A 95 -16.71 18.67 -4.43
CA ARG A 95 -16.96 20.08 -4.71
C ARG A 95 -17.96 20.18 -5.87
N SER A 96 -18.79 21.23 -5.87
CA SER A 96 -19.86 21.38 -6.85
C SER A 96 -20.06 22.84 -7.22
N ILE A 97 -20.19 23.07 -8.53
CA ILE A 97 -20.53 24.41 -9.08
C ILE A 97 -21.58 24.25 -10.17
N LYS A 98 -22.23 25.35 -10.49
CA LYS A 98 -23.09 25.48 -11.67
C LYS A 98 -22.57 26.65 -12.51
N PRO A 99 -21.91 26.39 -13.67
CA PRO A 99 -21.35 27.44 -14.48
C PRO A 99 -22.38 28.48 -14.91
N LEU A 100 -22.03 29.75 -14.76
CA LEU A 100 -22.85 30.92 -15.19
C LEU A 100 -22.44 31.37 -16.57
N ASP A 101 -23.14 32.39 -17.13
CA ASP A 101 -22.90 32.85 -18.50
C ASP A 101 -21.61 33.67 -18.65
N ASP A 102 -21.06 34.24 -17.57
CA ASP A 102 -19.83 35.04 -17.60
C ASP A 102 -18.61 34.24 -17.19
N GLU A 103 -17.44 34.61 -17.71
CA GLU A 103 -16.15 34.06 -17.26
C GLU A 103 -15.89 34.43 -15.80
N TYR A 104 -15.41 33.45 -14.99
CA TYR A 104 -15.13 33.69 -13.59
C TYR A 104 -14.05 32.77 -13.01
N LEU A 105 -13.51 33.18 -11.87
CA LEU A 105 -12.52 32.46 -11.09
C LEU A 105 -13.20 31.75 -9.91
N ILE A 106 -12.86 30.49 -9.71
CA ILE A 106 -13.20 29.72 -8.52
C ILE A 106 -11.93 29.58 -7.69
N ASP A 107 -11.94 30.21 -6.51
CA ASP A 107 -10.88 30.05 -5.53
C ASP A 107 -11.33 29.00 -4.50
N ASP A 108 -10.73 27.82 -4.59
CA ASP A 108 -11.05 26.68 -3.72
C ASP A 108 -10.21 26.63 -2.44
N GLY A 109 -9.39 27.67 -2.19
CA GLY A 109 -8.57 27.80 -1.00
C GLY A 109 -7.46 26.74 -0.92
N GLU A 110 -7.32 26.10 0.23
CA GLU A 110 -6.28 25.08 0.45
C GLU A 110 -6.71 23.70 -0.07
N PHE A 111 -5.76 23.00 -0.72
CA PHE A 111 -5.96 21.63 -1.17
C PHE A 111 -6.34 20.72 0.01
N GLY A 112 -7.41 19.95 -0.16
CA GLY A 112 -7.92 19.04 0.86
C GLY A 112 -8.89 19.68 1.85
N VAL A 113 -9.04 21.00 1.85
CA VAL A 113 -9.97 21.71 2.74
C VAL A 113 -11.22 22.09 1.96
N HIS A 114 -12.37 21.59 2.38
CA HIS A 114 -13.67 21.94 1.81
C HIS A 114 -14.68 22.20 2.93
N ASN A 115 -15.35 23.37 2.88
CA ASN A 115 -16.26 23.82 3.93
C ASN A 115 -15.63 23.82 5.35
N GLY A 116 -14.34 24.20 5.43
CA GLY A 116 -13.62 24.27 6.71
C GLY A 116 -13.19 22.92 7.28
N VAL A 117 -13.39 21.83 6.55
CA VAL A 117 -12.98 20.47 6.95
C VAL A 117 -11.89 19.97 6.04
N GLU A 118 -10.76 19.60 6.63
CA GLU A 118 -9.70 18.89 5.91
C GLU A 118 -10.02 17.40 5.83
N THR A 119 -10.01 16.84 4.62
CA THR A 119 -10.23 15.41 4.38
C THR A 119 -9.38 14.96 3.20
N LEU A 120 -8.24 14.35 3.52
CA LEU A 120 -7.28 13.83 2.58
C LEU A 120 -6.94 12.37 2.90
N ASP A 121 -6.82 11.56 1.87
CA ASP A 121 -6.29 10.21 1.98
C ASP A 121 -5.16 9.99 0.99
N SER A 122 -4.34 8.97 1.26
CA SER A 122 -3.37 8.48 0.30
C SER A 122 -4.10 7.86 -0.90
N GLY A 123 -3.48 7.93 -2.06
CA GLY A 123 -3.94 7.22 -3.23
C GLY A 123 -3.79 5.70 -3.05
N TRP A 124 -4.32 4.97 -3.99
CA TRP A 124 -4.18 3.52 -4.08
C TRP A 124 -3.48 3.12 -5.37
N LEU A 125 -3.09 1.87 -5.45
CA LEU A 125 -2.46 1.31 -6.66
C LEU A 125 -3.48 1.31 -7.81
N THR A 126 -3.21 2.10 -8.82
CA THR A 126 -4.04 2.16 -10.04
C THR A 126 -3.54 1.20 -11.11
N CYS A 127 -2.32 1.44 -11.59
CA CYS A 127 -1.68 0.62 -12.63
C CYS A 127 -0.22 0.28 -12.30
N GLN A 128 0.41 1.02 -11.37
CA GLN A 128 1.80 0.83 -10.98
C GLN A 128 1.99 -0.37 -10.07
N THR A 129 3.21 -0.88 -10.04
CA THR A 129 3.68 -1.80 -8.99
C THR A 129 4.34 -0.99 -7.88
N GLU A 130 4.10 -1.35 -6.63
CA GLU A 130 4.84 -0.81 -5.49
C GLU A 130 5.82 -1.86 -4.97
N LEU A 131 7.08 -1.48 -4.89
CA LEU A 131 8.14 -2.25 -4.26
C LEU A 131 8.44 -1.62 -2.90
N ARG A 132 8.24 -2.35 -1.81
CA ARG A 132 8.68 -1.91 -0.49
C ARG A 132 9.92 -2.66 -0.08
N ILE A 133 10.97 -1.91 0.20
CA ILE A 133 12.26 -2.44 0.67
C ILE A 133 12.50 -1.92 2.06
N ARG A 134 12.73 -2.82 3.00
CA ARG A 134 12.93 -2.47 4.40
C ARG A 134 14.28 -2.92 4.90
N LEU A 135 15.02 -1.99 5.51
CA LEU A 135 16.20 -2.27 6.28
C LEU A 135 15.81 -2.28 7.77
N HIS A 136 15.76 -3.46 8.34
CA HIS A 136 15.31 -3.69 9.70
C HIS A 136 16.50 -3.75 10.65
N TYR A 137 16.62 -2.74 11.52
CA TYR A 137 17.62 -2.72 12.58
C TYR A 137 16.95 -3.06 13.91
N SER A 138 16.95 -4.36 14.27
CA SER A 138 16.55 -4.83 15.60
C SER A 138 17.78 -5.01 16.49
N GLU A 139 18.04 -6.21 17.01
CA GLU A 139 19.24 -6.51 17.78
C GLU A 139 20.54 -6.38 16.97
N LYS A 140 20.49 -6.62 15.66
CA LYS A 140 21.65 -6.55 14.76
C LYS A 140 21.40 -5.55 13.64
N GLN A 141 22.47 -4.83 13.28
CA GLN A 141 22.45 -3.96 12.10
C GLN A 141 22.13 -4.78 10.84
N PRO A 142 21.33 -4.23 9.90
CA PRO A 142 21.12 -4.85 8.60
C PRO A 142 22.38 -4.90 7.75
N VAL A 143 23.36 -4.01 8.03
CA VAL A 143 24.63 -3.88 7.33
C VAL A 143 25.74 -4.57 8.12
N SER A 144 26.54 -5.40 7.44
CA SER A 144 27.70 -6.08 8.00
C SER A 144 28.91 -5.90 7.09
N ILE A 145 29.92 -5.17 7.56
CA ILE A 145 31.16 -4.91 6.81
C ILE A 145 32.29 -5.76 7.37
N SER A 146 33.03 -6.45 6.51
CA SER A 146 34.08 -7.38 6.89
C SER A 146 35.38 -6.72 7.39
N LYS A 147 35.64 -5.48 6.99
CA LYS A 147 36.86 -4.74 7.40
C LYS A 147 36.81 -4.34 8.86
N LYS A 148 37.89 -4.65 9.61
CA LYS A 148 37.99 -4.41 11.07
C LYS A 148 37.70 -2.94 11.47
N LYS A 149 38.08 -1.96 10.63
CA LYS A 149 37.88 -0.55 10.90
C LYS A 149 36.40 -0.17 11.02
N PHE A 150 35.51 -0.87 10.33
CA PHE A 150 34.08 -0.59 10.32
C PHE A 150 33.26 -1.44 11.31
N LYS A 151 33.94 -2.26 12.13
CA LYS A 151 33.25 -3.20 13.03
C LYS A 151 32.32 -2.53 14.06
N LYS A 152 32.60 -1.29 14.41
CA LYS A 152 31.82 -0.49 15.37
C LYS A 152 31.16 0.73 14.74
N SER A 153 31.32 0.92 13.42
CA SER A 153 30.77 2.07 12.72
C SER A 153 29.25 1.96 12.58
N ARG A 154 28.58 3.10 12.64
CA ARG A 154 27.18 3.26 12.24
C ARG A 154 27.14 3.68 10.79
N PHE A 155 26.05 3.34 10.13
CA PHE A 155 25.91 3.60 8.71
C PHE A 155 24.68 4.43 8.42
N ARG A 156 24.78 5.23 7.37
CA ARG A 156 23.66 5.87 6.70
C ARG A 156 23.42 5.15 5.38
N VAL A 157 22.18 5.18 4.90
CA VAL A 157 21.78 4.57 3.63
C VAL A 157 21.10 5.61 2.75
N LYS A 158 21.50 5.67 1.49
CA LYS A 158 20.85 6.44 0.44
C LYS A 158 20.40 5.49 -0.65
N LEU A 159 19.14 5.64 -1.09
CA LEU A 159 18.62 4.94 -2.26
C LEU A 159 18.74 5.84 -3.48
N THR A 160 19.23 5.27 -4.57
CA THR A 160 19.17 5.87 -5.91
C THR A 160 18.48 4.89 -6.84
N LEU A 161 17.52 5.38 -7.63
CA LEU A 161 16.85 4.59 -8.65
C LEU A 161 17.64 4.74 -9.95
N GLY A 162 18.07 3.61 -10.51
CA GLY A 162 18.62 3.50 -11.86
C GLY A 162 17.59 2.83 -12.77
N GLY A 163 17.64 3.13 -14.07
CA GLY A 163 17.00 2.35 -15.10
C GLY A 163 18.07 1.62 -15.90
N LEU A 164 17.80 0.46 -16.42
CA LEU A 164 18.56 -0.12 -17.49
C LEU A 164 18.23 0.72 -18.73
N GLU A 165 18.86 1.91 -18.84
CA GLU A 165 18.75 2.70 -20.05
C GLU A 165 19.48 1.94 -21.17
N GLU A 166 18.76 1.56 -22.20
CA GLU A 166 19.39 1.42 -23.51
C GLU A 166 19.94 2.80 -23.85
N GLU A 167 21.25 2.91 -24.02
CA GLU A 167 21.89 4.08 -24.60
C GLU A 167 21.31 4.26 -26.03
N GLY A 168 20.19 4.94 -26.10
CA GLY A 168 19.50 5.33 -27.32
C GLY A 168 19.86 6.76 -27.62
N GLU A 169 20.51 6.92 -28.74
CA GLU A 169 20.93 8.12 -29.47
C GLU A 169 20.15 9.40 -29.10
N ASP A 170 20.89 10.49 -28.90
CA ASP A 170 20.40 11.86 -28.74
C ASP A 170 19.34 12.18 -29.80
N GLU A 171 18.06 12.07 -29.45
CA GLU A 171 16.98 12.62 -30.27
C GLU A 171 16.91 14.12 -30.04
N GLU A 172 17.18 14.86 -31.09
CA GLU A 172 17.02 16.31 -31.21
C GLU A 172 15.66 16.75 -30.68
N GLN A 173 15.69 17.74 -29.80
CA GLN A 173 14.52 18.42 -29.23
C GLN A 173 13.77 19.15 -30.35
N ASP A 174 12.77 18.52 -30.90
CA ASP A 174 11.74 19.25 -31.67
C ASP A 174 10.83 20.01 -30.69
N ALA A 175 11.03 21.32 -30.73
CA ALA A 175 10.26 22.30 -29.99
C ALA A 175 8.79 22.28 -30.43
N VAL A 176 7.93 22.45 -29.43
CA VAL A 176 6.50 22.83 -29.41
C VAL A 176 5.58 21.74 -28.87
N SER A 177 5.53 21.66 -27.54
CA SER A 177 4.31 21.25 -26.84
C SER A 177 4.25 21.98 -25.49
N PRO A 178 3.13 22.63 -25.14
CA PRO A 178 3.08 23.62 -24.06
C PRO A 178 2.98 23.06 -22.63
N VAL A 179 3.16 21.78 -22.40
CA VAL A 179 3.20 21.19 -21.05
C VAL A 179 4.27 20.10 -21.00
N LEU A 180 5.48 20.47 -20.64
CA LEU A 180 6.52 19.52 -20.23
C LEU A 180 6.14 18.94 -18.86
N LEU A 181 5.36 17.84 -18.86
CA LEU A 181 5.26 17.00 -17.66
C LEU A 181 6.61 16.31 -17.45
N PRO A 182 7.19 16.39 -16.26
CA PRO A 182 8.40 15.63 -15.97
C PRO A 182 8.06 14.14 -16.13
N LYS A 183 8.65 13.50 -17.13
CA LYS A 183 8.48 12.07 -17.39
C LYS A 183 9.30 11.32 -16.35
N MET A 184 8.63 10.80 -15.34
CA MET A 184 9.23 9.92 -14.34
C MET A 184 8.69 8.51 -14.57
N ALA A 185 9.57 7.55 -14.76
CA ALA A 185 9.19 6.13 -14.82
C ALA A 185 8.95 5.54 -13.43
N SER A 186 9.55 6.14 -12.41
CA SER A 186 9.48 5.67 -11.03
C SER A 186 9.62 6.81 -10.03
N THR A 187 8.99 6.67 -8.88
CA THR A 187 9.15 7.58 -7.74
C THR A 187 9.26 6.77 -6.45
N PHE A 188 9.81 7.36 -5.40
CA PHE A 188 9.88 6.67 -4.11
C PHE A 188 9.70 7.63 -2.93
N ASP A 189 9.19 7.06 -1.84
CA ASP A 189 9.08 7.66 -0.53
C ASP A 189 9.90 6.88 0.48
N ILE A 190 10.34 7.57 1.53
CA ILE A 190 11.10 6.97 2.63
C ILE A 190 10.29 7.08 3.90
N SER A 191 10.15 5.97 4.61
CA SER A 191 9.51 5.94 5.92
C SER A 191 10.51 5.50 6.98
N LEU A 192 10.60 6.30 8.04
CA LEU A 192 11.36 5.97 9.25
C LEU A 192 10.38 5.52 10.31
N ILE A 193 10.41 4.23 10.64
CA ILE A 193 9.41 3.57 11.47
C ILE A 193 10.06 3.08 12.76
N SER A 194 9.43 3.32 13.89
CA SER A 194 9.74 2.71 15.18
C SER A 194 8.46 2.23 15.85
N ASN A 195 8.57 1.59 17.01
CA ASN A 195 7.40 1.15 17.77
C ASN A 195 6.48 2.30 18.19
N THR A 196 6.99 3.53 18.25
CA THR A 196 6.28 4.71 18.75
C THR A 196 6.09 5.81 17.71
N GLU A 197 6.83 5.75 16.59
CA GLU A 197 6.82 6.82 15.60
C GLU A 197 6.80 6.28 14.17
N TYR A 198 6.04 6.97 13.34
CA TYR A 198 6.07 6.83 11.89
C TYR A 198 6.35 8.21 11.27
N LYS A 199 7.46 8.33 10.53
CA LYS A 199 7.83 9.57 9.83
C LYS A 199 8.03 9.28 8.36
N SER A 200 7.14 9.75 7.53
CA SER A 200 7.33 9.76 6.08
C SER A 200 8.23 10.92 5.65
N ARG A 201 9.08 10.68 4.65
CA ARG A 201 9.97 11.64 4.02
C ARG A 201 9.94 11.45 2.52
N HIS A 202 9.80 12.53 1.79
CA HIS A 202 9.74 12.51 0.32
C HIS A 202 11.08 12.87 -0.34
N SER A 203 12.04 13.30 0.46
CA SER A 203 13.40 13.59 0.02
C SER A 203 14.38 12.99 1.00
N GLN A 204 15.56 12.68 0.52
CA GLN A 204 16.62 12.18 1.38
C GLN A 204 17.81 13.17 1.38
N PRO A 205 18.52 13.28 2.52
CA PRO A 205 19.78 14.01 2.59
C PRO A 205 20.81 13.45 1.62
N GLU A 206 21.83 14.23 1.30
CA GLU A 206 22.89 13.83 0.37
C GLU A 206 23.54 12.48 0.72
N CYS A 207 23.78 12.23 2.00
CA CYS A 207 24.28 10.95 2.51
C CYS A 207 23.17 10.02 3.06
N GLY A 208 21.91 10.24 2.70
CA GLY A 208 20.79 9.42 3.14
C GLY A 208 20.49 9.51 4.64
N TYR A 209 19.73 8.53 5.16
CA TYR A 209 19.31 8.47 6.56
C TYR A 209 20.15 7.50 7.38
N ALA A 210 20.40 7.86 8.65
CA ALA A 210 21.10 7.01 9.60
C ALA A 210 20.28 5.76 9.94
N LEU A 211 20.93 4.61 9.90
CA LEU A 211 20.39 3.35 10.40
C LEU A 211 20.49 3.34 11.92
N GLN A 212 19.37 3.37 12.62
CA GLN A 212 19.30 3.47 14.08
C GLN A 212 18.73 2.18 14.68
N PRO A 213 19.21 1.74 15.86
CA PRO A 213 18.62 0.62 16.59
C PRO A 213 17.11 0.83 16.81
N ASP A 214 16.36 -0.25 16.80
CA ASP A 214 14.92 -0.27 17.02
C ASP A 214 14.13 0.61 16.03
N ARG A 215 14.74 0.89 14.86
CA ARG A 215 14.12 1.59 13.75
C ARG A 215 14.25 0.80 12.46
N TRP A 216 13.27 1.02 11.60
CA TRP A 216 13.24 0.50 10.24
C TRP A 216 13.30 1.66 9.27
N THR A 217 14.12 1.51 8.25
CA THR A 217 14.11 2.41 7.10
C THR A 217 13.41 1.66 5.97
N GLU A 218 12.28 2.16 5.55
CA GLU A 218 11.48 1.58 4.47
C GLU A 218 11.47 2.53 3.27
N PHE A 219 11.73 1.98 2.11
CA PHE A 219 11.62 2.65 0.81
C PHE A 219 10.40 2.08 0.09
N SER A 220 9.43 2.93 -0.23
CA SER A 220 8.26 2.60 -1.04
C SER A 220 8.49 3.15 -2.44
N ILE A 221 8.78 2.28 -3.39
CA ILE A 221 9.08 2.63 -4.77
C ILE A 221 7.87 2.29 -5.64
N HIS A 222 7.32 3.29 -6.31
CA HIS A 222 6.26 3.13 -7.29
C HIS A 222 6.85 3.15 -8.69
N THR A 223 6.59 2.12 -9.48
CA THR A 223 7.13 1.99 -10.83
C THR A 223 6.12 1.37 -11.79
N MET A 224 6.21 1.79 -13.05
CA MET A 224 5.48 1.19 -14.16
C MET A 224 6.25 0.04 -14.81
N GLU A 225 7.56 0.00 -14.60
CA GLU A 225 8.48 -0.95 -15.20
C GLU A 225 9.23 -1.73 -14.12
N PRO A 226 8.51 -2.61 -13.38
CA PRO A 226 9.11 -3.30 -12.24
C PRO A 226 10.27 -4.22 -12.63
N ASP A 227 10.37 -4.66 -13.88
CA ASP A 227 11.41 -5.58 -14.32
C ASP A 227 12.69 -4.86 -14.77
N ASN A 228 12.61 -3.56 -15.09
CA ASN A 228 13.73 -2.74 -15.58
C ASN A 228 14.35 -1.81 -14.53
N LEU A 229 13.90 -1.88 -13.30
CA LEU A 229 14.33 -0.97 -12.25
C LEU A 229 15.56 -1.50 -11.51
N GLU A 230 16.57 -0.68 -11.37
CA GLU A 230 17.76 -0.91 -10.55
C GLU A 230 17.70 -0.07 -9.27
N LEU A 231 17.94 -0.71 -8.13
CA LEU A 231 17.95 -0.07 -6.81
C LEU A 231 19.38 -0.06 -6.28
N LEU A 232 19.96 1.13 -6.19
CA LEU A 232 21.31 1.33 -5.69
C LEU A 232 21.25 1.85 -4.24
N PHE A 233 21.79 1.09 -3.31
CA PHE A 233 21.90 1.44 -1.90
C PHE A 233 23.34 1.84 -1.60
N ASP A 234 23.58 3.16 -1.44
CA ASP A 234 24.85 3.70 -1.04
C ASP A 234 24.95 3.78 0.48
N PHE A 235 26.04 3.26 1.02
CA PHE A 235 26.31 3.26 2.46
C PHE A 235 27.42 4.24 2.80
N PHE A 236 27.13 5.09 3.81
CA PHE A 236 28.07 6.10 4.32
C PHE A 236 28.34 5.82 5.80
N GLU A 237 29.56 6.12 6.27
CA GLU A 237 29.89 6.09 7.69
C GLU A 237 29.27 7.29 8.42
N GLU A 238 28.61 7.07 9.58
CA GLU A 238 27.88 8.14 10.27
C GLU A 238 28.79 9.18 10.95
N ASP A 239 29.99 8.77 11.35
CA ASP A 239 30.87 9.58 12.21
C ASP A 239 31.72 10.65 11.47
N LEU A 240 31.34 11.06 10.29
CA LEU A 240 32.04 12.14 9.59
C LEU A 240 31.47 13.50 9.99
N SER A 241 31.98 14.02 11.09
CA SER A 241 31.92 15.45 11.36
C SER A 241 32.64 16.22 10.24
N GLU A 242 31.87 17.02 9.48
CA GLU A 242 32.35 18.11 8.63
C GLU A 242 33.46 17.77 7.62
N ALA A 243 33.29 16.86 6.71
CA ALA A 243 34.19 16.71 5.57
C ALA A 243 33.65 17.48 4.36
N VAL A 244 34.45 18.46 3.94
CA VAL A 244 34.26 19.25 2.72
C VAL A 244 34.29 18.32 1.50
N VAL A 245 33.26 18.45 0.65
CA VAL A 245 33.17 17.74 -0.63
C VAL A 245 34.31 18.15 -1.54
N GLN A 246 35.25 17.27 -1.80
CA GLN A 246 36.25 17.43 -2.86
C GLN A 246 36.15 16.25 -3.83
N GLY A 247 35.61 16.51 -5.03
CA GLY A 247 35.51 15.55 -6.13
C GLY A 247 34.22 14.71 -6.16
N ASP A 248 34.05 13.86 -7.18
CA ASP A 248 32.87 13.02 -7.47
C ASP A 248 32.52 11.94 -6.43
N THR A 249 33.18 11.92 -5.29
CA THR A 249 32.90 10.95 -4.21
C THR A 249 32.41 11.66 -2.98
N LEU A 250 31.19 11.36 -2.57
CA LEU A 250 30.64 11.81 -1.30
C LEU A 250 31.53 11.35 -0.13
N PRO A 251 31.82 12.24 0.84
CA PRO A 251 32.65 11.92 1.99
C PRO A 251 32.06 10.73 2.75
N GLY A 252 32.93 9.82 3.21
CA GLY A 252 32.51 8.67 4.01
C GLY A 252 31.77 7.57 3.27
N HIS A 253 31.67 7.65 1.94
CA HIS A 253 31.10 6.57 1.14
C HIS A 253 31.89 5.27 1.34
N VAL A 254 31.22 4.24 1.85
CA VAL A 254 31.81 2.95 2.17
C VAL A 254 31.71 1.98 0.99
N GLY A 255 30.52 1.90 0.39
CA GLY A 255 30.25 1.02 -0.75
C GLY A 255 28.79 1.02 -1.13
N THR A 256 28.46 0.34 -2.22
CA THR A 256 27.15 0.30 -2.83
C THR A 256 26.67 -1.15 -2.92
N ALA A 257 25.39 -1.40 -2.61
CA ALA A 257 24.71 -2.64 -2.93
C ALA A 257 23.70 -2.37 -4.05
N CYS A 258 23.66 -3.25 -5.02
CA CYS A 258 22.71 -3.19 -6.14
C CYS A 258 21.65 -4.30 -5.98
N LEU A 259 20.40 -3.95 -6.20
CA LEU A 259 19.27 -4.86 -6.29
C LEU A 259 18.52 -4.60 -7.59
N LEU A 260 18.52 -5.59 -8.46
CA LEU A 260 17.63 -5.60 -9.62
C LEU A 260 16.23 -6.01 -9.17
N SER A 261 15.23 -5.23 -9.53
CA SER A 261 13.83 -5.53 -9.15
C SER A 261 13.33 -6.85 -9.73
N SER A 262 13.86 -7.27 -10.88
CA SER A 262 13.61 -8.59 -11.48
C SER A 262 13.94 -9.76 -10.52
N ALA A 263 14.98 -9.63 -9.69
CA ALA A 263 15.31 -10.64 -8.69
C ALA A 263 14.20 -10.87 -7.64
N MET A 264 13.29 -9.90 -7.47
CA MET A 264 12.12 -10.00 -6.60
C MET A 264 10.89 -10.51 -7.37
N THR A 265 10.71 -10.07 -8.62
CA THR A 265 9.50 -10.35 -9.41
C THR A 265 9.54 -11.73 -10.07
N GLU A 266 10.70 -12.20 -10.54
CA GLU A 266 10.88 -13.47 -11.22
C GLU A 266 10.65 -14.70 -10.34
N ASN A 267 10.92 -14.60 -9.05
CA ASN A 267 10.74 -15.72 -8.11
C ASN A 267 9.26 -16.07 -7.83
N GLY A 268 8.30 -15.34 -8.40
CA GLY A 268 6.87 -15.53 -8.18
C GLY A 268 6.40 -15.28 -6.74
N LYS A 269 7.31 -14.89 -5.84
CA LYS A 269 7.00 -14.56 -4.45
C LYS A 269 6.76 -13.07 -4.31
N SER A 270 5.65 -12.70 -3.69
CA SER A 270 5.34 -11.30 -3.41
C SER A 270 6.14 -10.70 -2.25
N ASN A 271 6.86 -11.50 -1.48
CA ASN A 271 7.67 -11.03 -0.35
C ASN A 271 8.83 -11.97 -0.06
N GLY A 272 9.82 -11.47 0.65
CA GLY A 272 10.98 -12.28 1.04
C GLY A 272 12.07 -11.47 1.71
N VAL A 273 13.21 -12.14 1.90
CA VAL A 273 14.44 -11.56 2.46
C VAL A 273 15.57 -11.83 1.49
N LEU A 274 16.33 -10.80 1.17
CA LEU A 274 17.51 -10.87 0.34
C LEU A 274 18.74 -10.43 1.13
N THR A 275 19.87 -11.02 0.78
CA THR A 275 21.18 -10.59 1.27
C THR A 275 22.01 -10.13 0.08
N LEU A 276 22.27 -8.84 0.01
CA LEU A 276 22.98 -8.23 -1.10
C LEU A 276 24.45 -7.99 -0.72
N PRO A 277 25.40 -8.23 -1.63
CA PRO A 277 26.78 -7.86 -1.42
C PRO A 277 26.95 -6.34 -1.47
N ILE A 278 27.74 -5.78 -0.54
CA ILE A 278 28.16 -4.38 -0.59
C ILE A 278 29.52 -4.35 -1.30
N MET A 279 29.58 -3.68 -2.43
CA MET A 279 30.75 -3.60 -3.28
C MET A 279 31.54 -2.33 -3.03
N SER A 280 32.86 -2.43 -3.05
CA SER A 280 33.75 -1.27 -3.04
C SER A 280 33.79 -0.60 -4.39
N ARG A 281 33.56 0.72 -4.45
CA ARG A 281 33.69 1.49 -5.69
C ARG A 281 35.10 1.40 -6.31
N LYS A 282 36.14 1.45 -5.46
CA LYS A 282 37.55 1.53 -5.92
C LYS A 282 38.15 0.16 -6.29
N ALA A 283 37.75 -0.90 -5.65
CA ALA A 283 38.49 -2.17 -5.68
C ALA A 283 37.73 -3.33 -6.33
N ARG A 284 36.48 -3.14 -6.77
CA ARG A 284 35.58 -4.22 -7.26
C ARG A 284 35.56 -5.44 -6.35
N GLN A 285 35.68 -5.21 -5.03
CA GLN A 285 35.71 -6.24 -4.01
C GLN A 285 34.49 -6.14 -3.12
N THR A 286 33.96 -7.26 -2.69
CA THR A 286 32.90 -7.30 -1.70
C THR A 286 33.47 -6.83 -0.35
N LEU A 287 32.86 -5.79 0.22
CA LEU A 287 33.22 -5.25 1.53
C LEU A 287 32.42 -5.89 2.66
N GLY A 288 31.21 -6.29 2.36
CA GLY A 288 30.25 -6.78 3.32
C GLY A 288 28.95 -7.15 2.67
N LYS A 289 27.89 -7.14 3.46
CA LYS A 289 26.54 -7.49 3.01
C LYS A 289 25.50 -6.64 3.73
N VAL A 290 24.38 -6.42 3.06
CA VAL A 290 23.16 -5.86 3.64
C VAL A 290 22.02 -6.86 3.52
N ARG A 291 21.24 -6.98 4.57
CA ARG A 291 19.99 -7.73 4.58
C ARG A 291 18.82 -6.79 4.34
N VAL A 292 18.00 -7.09 3.38
CA VAL A 292 16.80 -6.35 3.04
C VAL A 292 15.59 -7.27 3.06
N ASP A 293 14.52 -6.80 3.66
CA ASP A 293 13.21 -7.44 3.55
C ASP A 293 12.45 -6.73 2.43
N TYR A 294 11.70 -7.46 1.60
CA TYR A 294 10.96 -6.87 0.50
C TYR A 294 9.53 -7.38 0.40
N ILE A 295 8.67 -6.54 -0.16
CA ILE A 295 7.35 -6.93 -0.63
C ILE A 295 7.08 -6.26 -1.98
N VAL A 296 6.49 -7.03 -2.91
CA VAL A 296 6.03 -6.59 -4.22
C VAL A 296 4.52 -6.53 -4.19
N ILE A 297 3.96 -5.36 -4.35
CA ILE A 297 2.52 -5.11 -4.36
C ILE A 297 2.12 -4.77 -5.79
N LYS A 298 1.40 -5.68 -6.42
CA LYS A 298 0.93 -5.52 -7.80
C LYS A 298 -0.46 -4.86 -7.80
N PRO A 299 -0.78 -4.05 -8.82
CA PRO A 299 -2.12 -3.49 -8.96
C PRO A 299 -3.14 -4.62 -9.22
N ILE A 300 -4.38 -4.39 -8.80
CA ILE A 300 -5.47 -5.32 -9.07
C ILE A 300 -5.84 -5.20 -10.54
N GLN A 301 -5.72 -6.32 -11.29
CA GLN A 301 -6.07 -6.35 -12.71
C GLN A 301 -7.54 -6.04 -12.92
N GLY A 302 -7.82 -5.18 -13.91
CA GLY A 302 -9.18 -4.76 -14.25
C GLY A 302 -9.80 -3.77 -13.26
N HIS A 303 -9.08 -3.32 -12.23
CA HIS A 303 -9.53 -2.26 -11.36
C HIS A 303 -9.36 -0.91 -12.05
N ASN A 304 -10.45 -0.14 -12.10
CA ASN A 304 -10.44 1.25 -12.55
C ASN A 304 -10.61 2.17 -11.34
N CYS A 305 -9.66 3.07 -11.16
CA CYS A 305 -9.78 4.10 -10.13
C CYS A 305 -10.93 5.05 -10.48
N ASP A 306 -11.85 5.24 -9.54
CA ASP A 306 -12.99 6.15 -9.64
C ASP A 306 -12.99 7.11 -8.46
N LEU A 307 -12.69 8.39 -8.72
CA LEU A 307 -12.67 9.45 -7.71
C LEU A 307 -14.05 9.99 -7.36
N SER A 308 -15.13 9.51 -7.98
CA SER A 308 -16.51 9.93 -7.66
C SER A 308 -16.93 9.51 -6.25
N ILE A 309 -16.42 8.38 -5.77
CA ILE A 309 -16.82 7.74 -4.52
C ILE A 309 -15.73 7.94 -3.45
N SER A 310 -16.14 8.41 -2.28
CA SER A 310 -15.30 8.49 -1.10
C SER A 310 -15.85 7.59 0.00
N PHE A 311 -14.97 6.82 0.63
CA PHE A 311 -15.29 5.95 1.76
C PHE A 311 -15.10 6.63 3.12
N SER A 312 -14.77 7.92 3.16
CA SER A 312 -14.53 8.70 4.39
C SER A 312 -15.73 8.68 5.36
N LYS A 313 -16.93 8.43 4.88
CA LYS A 313 -18.12 8.27 5.72
C LYS A 313 -18.04 7.06 6.66
N TYR A 314 -17.27 6.06 6.34
CA TYR A 314 -17.13 4.81 7.11
C TYR A 314 -15.99 4.91 8.14
N TRP A 315 -14.98 5.76 7.89
CA TRP A 315 -13.82 5.94 8.76
C TRP A 315 -13.75 7.36 9.28
N LYS A 316 -14.39 7.59 10.43
CA LYS A 316 -14.33 8.88 11.12
C LYS A 316 -13.54 8.73 12.40
N PRO A 317 -12.79 9.76 12.84
CA PRO A 317 -12.28 9.81 14.19
C PRO A 317 -13.44 9.61 15.18
N ARG A 318 -13.34 8.64 16.06
CA ARG A 318 -14.40 8.26 16.99
C ARG A 318 -13.84 8.09 18.39
N THR A 319 -14.69 8.20 19.39
CA THR A 319 -14.42 7.68 20.73
C THR A 319 -14.15 6.17 20.64
N PRO A 320 -13.39 5.60 21.58
CA PRO A 320 -13.17 4.14 21.64
C PRO A 320 -14.50 3.39 21.53
N LEU A 321 -14.51 2.35 20.71
CA LEU A 321 -15.68 1.52 20.44
C LEU A 321 -15.33 0.07 20.72
N ASP A 322 -16.30 -0.68 21.22
CA ASP A 322 -16.14 -2.12 21.44
C ASP A 322 -16.17 -2.86 20.10
N VAL A 323 -15.19 -3.75 19.92
CA VAL A 323 -15.05 -4.59 18.73
C VAL A 323 -15.15 -6.06 19.12
N GLY A 324 -16.05 -6.81 18.51
CA GLY A 324 -16.14 -8.25 18.69
C GLY A 324 -14.98 -8.93 17.91
N HIS A 325 -13.90 -9.29 18.60
CA HIS A 325 -12.75 -10.00 18.04
C HIS A 325 -13.17 -11.42 17.60
N ARG A 326 -13.12 -11.71 16.31
CA ARG A 326 -13.68 -12.92 15.67
C ARG A 326 -15.17 -13.13 15.97
N GLY A 327 -15.88 -12.05 16.21
CA GLY A 327 -17.21 -12.00 16.77
C GLY A 327 -17.20 -12.13 18.29
N ALA A 328 -18.22 -12.81 18.86
CA ALA A 328 -18.31 -13.13 20.31
C ALA A 328 -18.34 -14.65 20.49
N GLY A 329 -17.44 -15.35 19.83
CA GLY A 329 -17.27 -16.81 19.92
C GLY A 329 -15.95 -17.16 20.60
N ASN A 330 -15.69 -18.46 20.76
CA ASN A 330 -14.42 -18.97 21.26
C ASN A 330 -14.09 -20.31 20.59
N SER A 331 -12.80 -20.52 20.27
CA SER A 331 -12.28 -21.77 19.76
C SER A 331 -11.64 -22.64 20.83
N THR A 332 -11.42 -22.12 22.06
CA THR A 332 -10.75 -22.85 23.13
C THR A 332 -11.75 -23.55 24.06
N THR A 333 -11.43 -24.78 24.43
CA THR A 333 -12.27 -25.69 25.25
C THR A 333 -12.44 -25.30 26.71
N THR A 334 -11.72 -24.30 27.19
CA THR A 334 -11.78 -23.88 28.59
C THR A 334 -13.04 -23.11 28.97
N ALA A 335 -13.75 -22.62 27.96
CA ALA A 335 -15.00 -21.88 28.23
C ALA A 335 -16.21 -22.82 28.11
N LYS A 336 -16.62 -23.45 29.20
CA LYS A 336 -17.96 -24.04 29.36
C LYS A 336 -19.10 -23.04 29.07
N LEU A 337 -18.76 -21.79 28.75
CA LEU A 337 -19.70 -20.69 28.52
C LEU A 337 -19.84 -20.25 27.07
N ALA A 338 -18.91 -20.57 26.20
CA ALA A 338 -19.00 -20.16 24.77
C ALA A 338 -19.75 -21.22 23.98
N LYS A 339 -21.05 -21.04 23.83
CA LYS A 339 -21.91 -21.89 22.98
C LYS A 339 -21.67 -21.68 21.49
N VAL A 340 -20.88 -20.66 21.11
CA VAL A 340 -20.71 -20.20 19.74
C VAL A 340 -19.23 -20.24 19.37
N ARG A 341 -18.91 -20.78 18.21
CA ARG A 341 -17.56 -20.82 17.67
C ARG A 341 -17.18 -19.45 17.08
N GLU A 342 -15.94 -19.01 17.32
CA GLU A 342 -15.37 -17.82 16.68
C GLU A 342 -15.37 -17.93 15.15
N ASN A 343 -15.32 -16.78 14.45
CA ASN A 343 -15.28 -16.72 12.99
C ASN A 343 -16.46 -17.43 12.29
N THR A 344 -17.62 -17.41 12.91
CA THR A 344 -18.88 -17.93 12.35
C THR A 344 -19.93 -16.83 12.28
N VAL A 345 -20.93 -16.99 11.43
CA VAL A 345 -22.06 -16.05 11.36
C VAL A 345 -22.73 -15.86 12.73
N ALA A 346 -22.86 -16.95 13.48
CA ALA A 346 -23.42 -16.91 14.83
C ALA A 346 -22.60 -16.07 15.79
N SER A 347 -21.25 -16.14 15.74
CA SER A 347 -20.39 -15.32 16.60
C SER A 347 -20.48 -13.84 16.26
N LEU A 348 -20.58 -13.50 14.99
CA LEU A 348 -20.72 -12.12 14.53
C LEU A 348 -22.07 -11.53 14.94
N LYS A 349 -23.16 -12.29 14.76
CA LYS A 349 -24.50 -11.93 15.24
C LYS A 349 -24.54 -11.76 16.77
N ASN A 350 -23.85 -12.66 17.48
CA ASN A 350 -23.78 -12.62 18.94
C ASN A 350 -23.06 -11.35 19.43
N ALA A 351 -21.93 -10.97 18.81
CA ALA A 351 -21.24 -9.73 19.14
C ALA A 351 -22.14 -8.51 18.90
N ALA A 352 -22.83 -8.46 17.77
CA ALA A 352 -23.75 -7.38 17.45
C ALA A 352 -24.91 -7.28 18.46
N SER A 353 -25.49 -8.42 18.88
CA SER A 353 -26.58 -8.45 19.87
C SER A 353 -26.15 -7.99 21.26
N HIS A 354 -24.86 -8.07 21.59
CA HIS A 354 -24.27 -7.57 22.83
C HIS A 354 -23.80 -6.13 22.74
N GLY A 355 -24.08 -5.42 21.63
CA GLY A 355 -23.82 -4.02 21.48
C GLY A 355 -22.43 -3.66 20.97
N ALA A 356 -21.66 -4.61 20.45
CA ALA A 356 -20.40 -4.31 19.78
C ALA A 356 -20.65 -3.37 18.60
N ALA A 357 -19.85 -2.30 18.51
CA ALA A 357 -19.97 -1.31 17.44
C ALA A 357 -19.43 -1.83 16.11
N PHE A 358 -18.48 -2.75 16.17
CA PHE A 358 -17.88 -3.45 15.04
C PHE A 358 -17.66 -4.92 15.38
N VAL A 359 -17.48 -5.71 14.35
CA VAL A 359 -16.96 -7.08 14.44
C VAL A 359 -15.70 -7.17 13.60
N GLU A 360 -14.73 -7.89 14.11
CA GLU A 360 -13.51 -8.24 13.42
C GLU A 360 -13.57 -9.75 13.08
N PHE A 361 -13.04 -10.13 11.93
CA PHE A 361 -12.93 -11.52 11.50
C PHE A 361 -11.78 -11.70 10.50
N ASP A 362 -11.25 -12.91 10.43
CA ASP A 362 -10.13 -13.29 9.61
C ASP A 362 -10.57 -13.82 8.26
N VAL A 363 -9.92 -13.42 7.16
CA VAL A 363 -10.28 -13.87 5.80
C VAL A 363 -9.11 -14.55 5.13
N HIS A 364 -9.37 -15.75 4.59
CA HIS A 364 -8.46 -16.49 3.71
C HIS A 364 -9.06 -16.66 2.32
N LEU A 365 -8.23 -16.97 1.35
CA LEU A 365 -8.67 -17.47 0.05
C LEU A 365 -8.55 -18.98 0.01
N SER A 366 -9.63 -19.66 -0.38
CA SER A 366 -9.62 -21.08 -0.75
C SER A 366 -8.81 -21.31 -2.03
N LYS A 367 -8.56 -22.56 -2.39
CA LYS A 367 -7.85 -22.93 -3.63
C LYS A 367 -8.51 -22.39 -4.89
N ASP A 368 -9.84 -22.33 -4.90
CA ASP A 368 -10.68 -21.77 -5.97
C ASP A 368 -10.98 -20.28 -5.79
N HIS A 369 -10.20 -19.60 -4.95
CA HIS A 369 -10.21 -18.15 -4.71
C HIS A 369 -11.52 -17.62 -4.10
N VAL A 370 -12.27 -18.44 -3.40
CA VAL A 370 -13.44 -18.00 -2.63
C VAL A 370 -12.97 -17.43 -1.29
N PRO A 371 -13.32 -16.18 -0.93
CA PRO A 371 -13.01 -15.63 0.40
C PRO A 371 -13.79 -16.37 1.48
N VAL A 372 -13.07 -16.99 2.42
CA VAL A 372 -13.63 -17.74 3.56
C VAL A 372 -13.16 -17.16 4.88
N ILE A 373 -13.99 -17.24 5.89
CA ILE A 373 -13.72 -16.70 7.22
C ILE A 373 -13.16 -17.79 8.11
N TYR A 374 -11.91 -17.65 8.51
CA TYR A 374 -11.19 -18.59 9.37
C TYR A 374 -9.87 -17.98 9.83
N HIS A 375 -9.40 -18.29 11.06
CA HIS A 375 -8.21 -17.68 11.63
C HIS A 375 -6.91 -18.34 11.20
N ASP A 376 -6.81 -19.67 11.37
CA ASP A 376 -5.54 -20.37 11.19
C ASP A 376 -5.19 -20.56 9.71
N LEU A 377 -3.90 -20.54 9.39
CA LEU A 377 -3.43 -20.78 8.02
C LEU A 377 -3.65 -22.22 7.56
N THR A 378 -3.79 -23.15 8.53
CA THR A 378 -3.94 -24.58 8.29
C THR A 378 -5.16 -25.14 9.02
N CYS A 379 -5.78 -26.15 8.42
CA CYS A 379 -6.81 -26.97 9.06
C CYS A 379 -6.20 -28.28 9.51
N CYS A 380 -6.44 -28.68 10.77
CA CYS A 380 -6.07 -29.99 11.27
C CYS A 380 -7.18 -31.00 10.95
N ILE A 381 -6.89 -31.99 10.13
CA ILE A 381 -7.81 -33.06 9.76
C ILE A 381 -7.41 -34.35 10.45
N SER A 382 -8.34 -34.94 11.21
CA SER A 382 -8.13 -36.29 11.79
C SER A 382 -8.73 -37.36 10.90
N MET A 383 -7.92 -38.34 10.49
CA MET A 383 -8.42 -39.54 9.84
C MET A 383 -8.61 -40.66 10.87
N LYS A 384 -9.84 -41.16 11.02
CA LYS A 384 -10.09 -42.36 11.79
C LYS A 384 -9.61 -43.56 10.97
N LYS A 385 -8.50 -44.18 11.35
CA LYS A 385 -8.14 -45.50 10.87
C LYS A 385 -9.13 -46.52 11.43
N LYS A 386 -9.63 -47.38 10.59
CA LYS A 386 -10.48 -48.49 11.00
C LYS A 386 -9.75 -49.33 12.06
N VAL A 387 -10.43 -49.49 13.22
CA VAL A 387 -10.27 -50.54 14.23
C VAL A 387 -8.84 -50.82 14.70
N ASN A 388 -8.57 -50.54 15.98
CA ASN A 388 -7.45 -50.97 16.83
C ASN A 388 -6.15 -50.18 16.89
N SER A 389 -6.11 -48.88 16.63
CA SER A 389 -4.99 -48.07 17.09
C SER A 389 -5.47 -46.80 17.79
N ASP A 390 -5.00 -46.58 19.02
CA ASP A 390 -5.25 -45.38 19.83
C ASP A 390 -4.51 -44.11 19.34
N SER A 391 -3.88 -44.18 18.16
CA SER A 391 -3.20 -43.04 17.56
C SER A 391 -4.06 -42.34 16.51
N LEU A 392 -4.57 -41.18 16.84
CA LEU A 392 -5.12 -40.21 15.88
C LEU A 392 -3.96 -39.61 15.07
N GLU A 393 -3.92 -39.89 13.77
CA GLU A 393 -3.04 -39.16 12.88
C GLU A 393 -3.72 -37.82 12.53
N LEU A 394 -3.07 -36.72 12.89
CA LEU A 394 -3.51 -35.37 12.56
C LEU A 394 -2.71 -34.89 11.35
N PHE A 395 -3.40 -34.47 10.32
CA PHE A 395 -2.80 -33.85 9.13
C PHE A 395 -3.13 -32.38 9.13
N GLU A 396 -2.13 -31.55 8.98
CA GLU A 396 -2.30 -30.12 8.77
C GLU A 396 -2.33 -29.83 7.26
N ILE A 397 -3.43 -29.27 6.77
CA ILE A 397 -3.58 -28.89 5.37
C ILE A 397 -3.80 -27.37 5.32
N PRO A 398 -3.01 -26.63 4.53
CA PRO A 398 -3.23 -25.20 4.34
C PRO A 398 -4.63 -24.93 3.74
N VAL A 399 -5.32 -23.93 4.29
CA VAL A 399 -6.66 -23.52 3.80
C VAL A 399 -6.65 -23.24 2.30
N LYS A 400 -5.60 -22.60 1.80
CA LYS A 400 -5.40 -22.27 0.39
C LYS A 400 -5.27 -23.49 -0.55
N GLU A 401 -5.07 -24.69 -0.02
CA GLU A 401 -4.97 -25.93 -0.81
C GLU A 401 -6.30 -26.67 -0.94
N LEU A 402 -7.34 -26.20 -0.23
CA LEU A 402 -8.69 -26.77 -0.24
C LEU A 402 -9.65 -25.85 -1.01
N THR A 403 -10.50 -26.43 -1.85
CA THR A 403 -11.61 -25.70 -2.47
C THR A 403 -12.68 -25.34 -1.44
N TYR A 404 -13.51 -24.35 -1.76
CA TYR A 404 -14.61 -23.95 -0.88
C TYR A 404 -15.51 -25.14 -0.52
N ASP A 405 -15.88 -25.96 -1.50
CA ASP A 405 -16.70 -27.16 -1.26
C ASP A 405 -16.02 -28.16 -0.33
N GLN A 406 -14.70 -28.36 -0.46
CA GLN A 406 -13.94 -29.21 0.44
C GLN A 406 -13.91 -28.65 1.87
N LEU A 407 -13.76 -27.33 2.03
CA LEU A 407 -13.82 -26.67 3.34
C LEU A 407 -15.19 -26.83 4.00
N GLN A 408 -16.28 -26.77 3.24
CA GLN A 408 -17.65 -26.95 3.74
C GLN A 408 -17.92 -28.39 4.23
N LEU A 409 -17.17 -29.36 3.74
CA LEU A 409 -17.28 -30.77 4.21
C LEU A 409 -16.55 -31.00 5.55
N LEU A 410 -15.68 -30.08 5.96
CA LEU A 410 -14.92 -30.21 7.20
C LEU A 410 -15.83 -29.96 8.41
N LYS A 411 -15.87 -30.92 9.34
CA LYS A 411 -16.45 -30.72 10.67
C LYS A 411 -15.33 -30.37 11.63
N LEU A 412 -15.28 -29.11 12.06
CA LEU A 412 -14.28 -28.69 13.03
C LEU A 412 -14.64 -29.24 14.43
N ALA A 413 -13.80 -30.12 14.94
CA ALA A 413 -13.83 -30.54 16.34
C ALA A 413 -12.73 -29.78 17.11
N HIS A 414 -12.96 -29.47 18.37
CA HIS A 414 -11.90 -28.94 19.22
C HIS A 414 -10.78 -29.98 19.40
N VAL A 415 -9.53 -29.60 19.16
CA VAL A 415 -8.36 -30.51 19.28
C VAL A 415 -8.30 -31.16 20.66
N ASN A 416 -8.72 -30.46 21.72
CA ASN A 416 -8.75 -30.99 23.07
C ASN A 416 -9.95 -31.94 23.32
N ALA A 417 -11.06 -31.80 22.60
CA ALA A 417 -12.17 -32.76 22.70
C ALA A 417 -11.80 -34.13 22.14
N LEU A 418 -10.76 -34.18 21.28
CA LEU A 418 -10.25 -35.45 20.72
C LEU A 418 -9.31 -36.17 21.71
N LYS A 419 -8.79 -35.50 22.75
CA LYS A 419 -7.92 -36.08 23.76
C LYS A 419 -8.64 -36.61 24.99
N PHE A 420 -9.90 -36.22 25.24
CA PHE A 420 -10.71 -36.63 26.37
C PHE A 420 -11.95 -37.37 25.88
N LYS A 421 -11.82 -38.68 25.70
CA LYS A 421 -12.96 -39.58 25.63
C LYS A 421 -13.43 -39.84 27.06
N ASP A 422 -14.30 -39.01 27.56
CA ASP A 422 -15.27 -39.38 28.58
C ASP A 422 -16.12 -38.15 28.89
N HIS A 423 -17.25 -38.09 28.31
CA HIS A 423 -18.52 -37.58 28.76
C HIS A 423 -19.41 -37.25 27.57
N HIS A 424 -20.45 -38.03 27.39
CA HIS A 424 -21.64 -37.71 26.64
C HIS A 424 -22.25 -36.43 27.24
N ASP A 425 -21.95 -35.27 26.66
CA ASP A 425 -22.85 -34.14 26.76
C ASP A 425 -23.39 -33.89 25.36
N SER A 426 -24.67 -34.23 25.22
CA SER A 426 -25.49 -33.84 24.08
C SER A 426 -25.45 -32.33 23.93
N ILE A 427 -24.84 -31.87 22.86
CA ILE A 427 -24.95 -30.49 22.41
C ILE A 427 -26.39 -30.33 21.98
N ASP A 428 -27.13 -29.45 22.68
CA ASP A 428 -28.48 -29.07 22.32
C ASP A 428 -28.51 -28.55 20.88
N GLU A 429 -29.21 -29.28 20.00
CA GLU A 429 -29.26 -29.08 18.54
C GLU A 429 -30.16 -27.92 18.09
N GLU A 430 -30.44 -26.91 18.91
CA GLU A 430 -31.44 -25.88 18.56
C GLU A 430 -30.95 -24.50 18.16
N SER A 431 -29.65 -24.23 18.01
CA SER A 431 -29.22 -23.04 17.25
C SER A 431 -29.04 -23.42 15.78
N SER A 432 -29.67 -22.71 14.87
CA SER A 432 -29.71 -23.01 13.44
C SER A 432 -28.33 -23.51 12.94
N ILE A 433 -28.25 -24.73 12.51
CA ILE A 433 -27.06 -25.48 12.11
C ILE A 433 -26.24 -24.67 11.08
N SER A 434 -26.88 -23.82 10.28
CA SER A 434 -26.25 -23.00 9.25
C SER A 434 -25.38 -21.86 9.79
N ASP A 435 -25.76 -21.22 10.90
CA ASP A 435 -25.05 -20.03 11.42
C ASP A 435 -23.75 -20.38 12.18
N ASN A 436 -23.64 -21.61 12.70
CA ASN A 436 -22.46 -22.14 13.37
C ASN A 436 -21.51 -22.92 12.44
N GLN A 437 -21.80 -22.97 11.14
CA GLN A 437 -20.99 -23.68 10.18
C GLN A 437 -19.59 -23.03 10.09
N PRO A 438 -18.49 -23.83 10.12
CA PRO A 438 -17.15 -23.34 9.92
C PRO A 438 -16.94 -22.89 8.47
N PHE A 439 -15.96 -22.00 8.27
CA PHE A 439 -15.60 -21.45 6.97
C PHE A 439 -16.77 -20.77 6.21
N PRO A 440 -17.57 -19.91 6.86
CA PRO A 440 -18.55 -19.17 6.10
C PRO A 440 -17.86 -18.34 5.01
N SER A 441 -18.50 -18.21 3.85
CA SER A 441 -17.97 -17.30 2.83
C SER A 441 -18.20 -15.85 3.24
N LEU A 442 -17.37 -14.94 2.74
CA LEU A 442 -17.57 -13.51 2.95
C LEU A 442 -18.93 -13.03 2.42
N GLN A 443 -19.45 -13.69 1.39
CA GLN A 443 -20.79 -13.43 0.86
C GLN A 443 -21.92 -13.83 1.83
N THR A 444 -21.72 -14.88 2.62
CA THR A 444 -22.70 -15.35 3.61
C THR A 444 -22.85 -14.40 4.80
N VAL A 445 -21.78 -13.62 5.10
CA VAL A 445 -21.74 -12.70 6.22
C VAL A 445 -22.31 -11.32 5.87
N LYS A 446 -22.52 -11.06 4.61
CA LYS A 446 -23.07 -9.82 4.08
C LYS A 446 -24.59 -9.75 4.32
#